data_8609305199358f9db5f559396f37afd5
#
_entry.id   8609305199358f9db5f559396f37afd5
#
_cell.length_a   1.000
_cell.length_b   1.000
_cell.length_c   1.000
_cell.angle_alpha   90.00
_cell.angle_beta   90.00
_cell.angle_gamma   90.00
#
_symmetry.space_group_name_H-M   'P 1'
#
loop_
_entity.id
_entity.type
_entity.pdbx_description
1 polymer ?
#
loop_
_entity_poly.entity_id
_entity_poly.type
_entity_poly.pdbx_seq_one_letter_code
_entity_poly.pdbx_strand_id
1 'polypeptide(L)'
;ESLRPLPPQTEGDMQCRFHISNKFTPGDVVRIDALTDDGQYHAWAEVTVPQRPHEIADIDTVTIPMTKYYYTQNFLRYKINIKDRSNEDNYYRLIMDKQMTVKDYNEETGEFVSRTIHRYHFISREDIVLTDGQPTNSDDEDNGMFDTVKNIYGVFDDSRFKNTSYTMTVYNQTDIDGFPEYGTNVKMDIIVRLLSITETEYYYLKALNLVDSDAYDETINEPIKYPSNVHGGIGMIGISTETSKIIHIEKPQR
;
A
#
# COMPACT_ATOMS: atom_id res chain seq x y z
N GLU A 1 -24.46 7.39 15.10
CA GLU A 1 -25.02 6.09 14.67
C GLU A 1 -24.37 4.99 15.49
N SER A 2 -25.15 4.04 16.04
CA SER A 2 -24.63 2.92 16.78
C SER A 2 -24.41 1.74 15.83
N LEU A 3 -23.18 1.26 15.79
CA LEU A 3 -22.78 0.15 14.91
C LEU A 3 -22.81 -1.17 15.68
N ARG A 4 -23.22 -2.24 15.01
CA ARG A 4 -23.10 -3.60 15.53
C ARG A 4 -21.99 -4.34 14.80
N PRO A 5 -21.26 -5.24 15.48
CA PRO A 5 -20.22 -6.02 14.84
C PRO A 5 -20.80 -6.92 13.76
N LEU A 6 -20.06 -7.07 12.66
CA LEU A 6 -20.33 -8.05 11.63
C LEU A 6 -20.05 -9.46 12.15
N PRO A 7 -20.72 -10.49 11.62
CA PRO A 7 -20.39 -11.87 11.94
C PRO A 7 -18.90 -12.17 11.68
N PRO A 8 -18.26 -13.03 12.51
CA PRO A 8 -16.89 -13.48 12.26
C PRO A 8 -16.80 -14.18 10.90
N GLN A 9 -15.68 -14.00 10.18
CA GLN A 9 -15.47 -14.65 8.88
C GLN A 9 -15.06 -16.13 9.03
N THR A 10 -14.42 -16.45 10.13
CA THR A 10 -13.97 -17.79 10.47
C THR A 10 -14.26 -18.08 11.94
N GLU A 11 -14.47 -19.35 12.27
CA GLU A 11 -14.61 -19.79 13.65
C GLU A 11 -13.31 -19.49 14.42
N GLY A 12 -13.39 -18.74 15.52
CA GLY A 12 -12.23 -18.31 16.30
C GLY A 12 -11.68 -16.93 15.91
N ASP A 13 -12.26 -16.22 14.94
CA ASP A 13 -11.90 -14.84 14.65
C ASP A 13 -12.29 -13.93 15.83
N MET A 14 -11.27 -13.43 16.52
CA MET A 14 -11.45 -12.50 17.68
C MET A 14 -11.59 -11.03 17.25
N GLN A 15 -11.52 -10.74 15.95
CA GLN A 15 -11.63 -9.37 15.45
C GLN A 15 -13.09 -8.96 15.30
N CYS A 16 -13.46 -7.88 15.98
CA CYS A 16 -14.73 -7.21 15.75
C CYS A 16 -14.62 -6.27 14.56
N ARG A 17 -15.43 -6.54 13.53
CA ARG A 17 -15.52 -5.71 12.33
C ARG A 17 -16.86 -5.02 12.29
N PHE A 18 -16.84 -3.75 11.88
CA PHE A 18 -18.04 -2.93 11.73
C PHE A 18 -18.10 -2.39 10.31
N HIS A 19 -19.30 -2.23 9.80
CA HIS A 19 -19.52 -1.63 8.49
C HIS A 19 -20.31 -0.35 8.66
N ILE A 20 -19.79 0.73 8.08
CA ILE A 20 -20.47 2.01 7.94
C ILE A 20 -20.49 2.41 6.47
N SER A 21 -21.61 2.93 6.00
CA SER A 21 -21.75 3.47 4.65
C SER A 21 -22.20 4.92 4.75
N ASN A 22 -21.26 5.83 4.52
CA ASN A 22 -21.51 7.26 4.52
C ASN A 22 -20.63 7.95 3.47
N LYS A 23 -20.98 9.19 3.12
CA LYS A 23 -20.14 10.06 2.31
C LYS A 23 -19.43 11.04 3.22
N PHE A 24 -18.09 10.98 3.19
CA PHE A 24 -17.26 11.97 3.84
C PHE A 24 -16.60 12.86 2.79
N THR A 25 -16.42 14.13 3.13
CA THR A 25 -15.73 15.12 2.32
C THR A 25 -14.44 15.58 3.02
N PRO A 26 -13.43 16.00 2.28
CA PRO A 26 -12.22 16.56 2.89
C PRO A 26 -12.55 17.69 3.86
N GLY A 27 -11.97 17.61 5.06
CA GLY A 27 -12.22 18.54 6.16
C GLY A 27 -13.30 18.09 7.15
N ASP A 28 -14.11 17.08 6.83
CA ASP A 28 -15.04 16.50 7.80
C ASP A 28 -14.27 15.88 8.96
N VAL A 29 -14.80 16.03 10.16
CA VAL A 29 -14.27 15.36 11.36
C VAL A 29 -15.10 14.12 11.65
N VAL A 30 -14.43 12.98 11.64
CA VAL A 30 -15.06 11.69 11.95
C VAL A 30 -14.65 11.27 13.35
N ARG A 31 -15.63 11.07 14.22
CA ARG A 31 -15.42 10.54 15.57
C ARG A 31 -15.94 9.12 15.67
N ILE A 32 -15.12 8.26 16.26
CA ILE A 32 -15.47 6.88 16.56
C ILE A 32 -15.38 6.72 18.07
N ASP A 33 -16.45 6.21 18.68
CA ASP A 33 -16.50 5.85 20.09
C ASP A 33 -16.74 4.35 20.21
N ALA A 34 -15.94 3.69 21.05
CA ALA A 34 -16.09 2.29 21.42
C ALA A 34 -16.39 2.21 22.91
N LEU A 35 -17.49 1.58 23.26
CA LEU A 35 -17.97 1.44 24.63
C LEU A 35 -18.27 -0.04 24.88
N THR A 36 -17.84 -0.57 26.03
CA THR A 36 -18.26 -1.90 26.46
C THR A 36 -19.72 -1.88 26.93
N ASP A 37 -20.41 -3.02 26.82
CA ASP A 37 -21.85 -3.12 27.18
C ASP A 37 -22.14 -2.77 28.64
N ASP A 38 -21.17 -3.00 29.53
CA ASP A 38 -21.24 -2.65 30.95
C ASP A 38 -20.82 -1.19 31.24
N GLY A 39 -20.38 -0.46 30.21
CA GLY A 39 -19.94 0.92 30.31
C GLY A 39 -18.64 1.15 31.08
N GLN A 40 -17.90 0.09 31.40
CA GLN A 40 -16.65 0.22 32.20
C GLN A 40 -15.49 0.77 31.39
N TYR A 41 -15.44 0.49 30.07
CA TYR A 41 -14.38 0.94 29.19
C TYR A 41 -14.96 1.79 28.07
N HIS A 42 -14.32 2.93 27.85
CA HIS A 42 -14.65 3.85 26.76
C HIS A 42 -13.35 4.29 26.08
N ALA A 43 -13.26 4.02 24.80
CA ALA A 43 -12.20 4.54 23.95
C ALA A 43 -12.81 5.35 22.80
N TRP A 44 -12.14 6.40 22.40
CA TRP A 44 -12.59 7.22 21.28
C TRP A 44 -11.43 7.83 20.51
N ALA A 45 -11.66 8.15 19.28
CA ALA A 45 -10.74 8.90 18.44
C ALA A 45 -11.50 9.84 17.50
N GLU A 46 -10.86 10.95 17.20
CA GLU A 46 -11.29 11.88 16.14
C GLU A 46 -10.23 11.96 15.06
N VAL A 47 -10.67 11.96 13.81
CA VAL A 47 -9.80 12.06 12.66
C VAL A 47 -10.44 12.98 11.61
N THR A 48 -9.65 13.88 11.04
CA THR A 48 -10.10 14.77 9.96
C THR A 48 -9.82 14.11 8.62
N VAL A 49 -10.82 14.10 7.75
CA VAL A 49 -10.68 13.58 6.38
C VAL A 49 -9.67 14.45 5.63
N PRO A 50 -8.55 13.88 5.17
CA PRO A 50 -7.51 14.65 4.48
C PRO A 50 -8.01 15.14 3.11
N GLN A 51 -7.36 16.19 2.61
CA GLN A 51 -7.60 16.66 1.25
C GLN A 51 -7.21 15.58 0.24
N ARG A 52 -7.98 15.48 -0.84
CA ARG A 52 -7.72 14.49 -1.89
C ARG A 52 -6.39 14.80 -2.59
N PRO A 53 -5.56 13.80 -2.90
CA PRO A 53 -4.38 13.99 -3.74
C PRO A 53 -4.79 14.53 -5.12
N HIS A 54 -3.90 15.23 -5.79
CA HIS A 54 -4.10 15.51 -7.21
C HIS A 54 -4.16 14.21 -8.02
N GLU A 55 -4.86 14.24 -9.13
CA GLU A 55 -4.89 13.10 -10.05
C GLU A 55 -3.47 12.75 -10.51
N ILE A 56 -3.19 11.45 -10.61
CA ILE A 56 -1.94 10.96 -11.18
C ILE A 56 -1.93 11.35 -12.66
N ALA A 57 -1.06 12.30 -13.01
CA ALA A 57 -1.05 12.91 -14.33
C ALA A 57 -0.74 11.87 -15.42
N ASP A 58 0.36 11.13 -15.24
CA ASP A 58 0.77 10.09 -16.17
C ASP A 58 1.55 8.98 -15.45
N ILE A 59 1.54 7.79 -16.05
CA ILE A 59 2.37 6.65 -15.64
C ILE A 59 3.00 6.06 -16.90
N ASP A 60 4.30 6.23 -17.01
CA ASP A 60 5.09 5.56 -18.04
C ASP A 60 5.57 4.21 -17.53
N THR A 61 5.44 3.16 -18.34
CA THR A 61 5.85 1.81 -18.00
C THR A 61 6.76 1.23 -19.07
N VAL A 62 7.85 0.62 -18.63
CA VAL A 62 8.76 -0.08 -19.55
C VAL A 62 9.33 -1.32 -18.89
N THR A 63 9.41 -2.40 -19.63
CA THR A 63 10.10 -3.62 -19.20
C THR A 63 11.60 -3.43 -19.35
N ILE A 64 12.34 -3.66 -18.27
CA ILE A 64 13.78 -3.53 -18.21
C ILE A 64 14.39 -4.85 -17.78
N PRO A 65 15.31 -5.45 -18.55
CA PRO A 65 16.10 -6.57 -18.08
C PRO A 65 17.12 -6.08 -17.04
N MET A 66 17.16 -6.72 -15.90
CA MET A 66 18.19 -6.51 -14.88
C MET A 66 18.90 -7.82 -14.61
N THR A 67 20.23 -7.79 -14.65
CA THR A 67 21.05 -8.95 -14.34
C THR A 67 21.46 -8.86 -12.87
N LYS A 68 21.07 -9.86 -12.08
CA LYS A 68 21.50 -10.05 -10.71
C LYS A 68 22.31 -11.35 -10.66
N TYR A 69 23.58 -11.26 -10.25
CA TYR A 69 24.52 -12.39 -10.28
C TYR A 69 24.65 -13.01 -11.69
N TYR A 70 24.08 -14.18 -11.90
CA TYR A 70 24.13 -14.92 -13.17
C TYR A 70 22.77 -15.01 -13.89
N TYR A 71 21.74 -14.36 -13.32
CA TYR A 71 20.38 -14.42 -13.87
C TYR A 71 19.92 -13.05 -14.33
N THR A 72 19.40 -12.98 -15.53
CA THR A 72 18.71 -11.79 -16.03
C THR A 72 17.20 -11.97 -15.78
N GLN A 73 16.64 -11.05 -15.01
CA GLN A 73 15.20 -10.99 -14.71
C GLN A 73 14.61 -9.74 -15.34
N ASN A 74 13.38 -9.83 -15.75
CA ASN A 74 12.65 -8.68 -16.26
C ASN A 74 11.93 -7.95 -15.13
N PHE A 75 12.09 -6.64 -15.11
CA PHE A 75 11.39 -5.75 -14.20
C PHE A 75 10.50 -4.81 -14.98
N LEU A 76 9.33 -4.55 -14.47
CA LEU A 76 8.48 -3.48 -14.95
C LEU A 76 8.81 -2.21 -14.16
N ARG A 77 9.35 -1.22 -14.85
CA ARG A 77 9.60 0.10 -14.29
C ARG A 77 8.36 0.96 -14.47
N TYR A 78 7.95 1.63 -13.42
CA TYR A 78 6.90 2.63 -13.42
C TYR A 78 7.49 3.99 -13.13
N LYS A 79 7.20 4.98 -13.97
CA LYS A 79 7.40 6.40 -13.69
C LYS A 79 6.05 7.03 -13.42
N ILE A 80 5.78 7.30 -12.15
CA ILE A 80 4.50 7.82 -11.68
C ILE A 80 4.65 9.32 -11.47
N ASN A 81 3.95 10.10 -12.27
CA ASN A 81 4.00 11.56 -12.15
C ASN A 81 2.91 12.04 -11.19
N ILE A 82 3.35 12.50 -10.02
CA ILE A 82 2.51 13.02 -8.94
C ILE A 82 2.72 14.51 -8.80
N LYS A 83 1.67 15.21 -8.38
CA LYS A 83 1.71 16.65 -8.09
C LYS A 83 1.35 16.86 -6.64
N ASP A 84 2.18 17.65 -5.96
CA ASP A 84 1.94 18.02 -4.58
C ASP A 84 0.86 19.09 -4.44
N ARG A 85 0.15 19.09 -3.29
CA ARG A 85 -0.75 20.19 -2.92
C ARG A 85 0.04 21.30 -2.26
N SER A 86 -0.20 22.50 -2.69
CA SER A 86 0.58 23.66 -2.25
C SER A 86 0.19 24.16 -0.85
N ASN A 87 1.17 24.70 -0.13
CA ASN A 87 1.01 25.42 1.13
C ASN A 87 0.58 24.60 2.35
N GLU A 88 0.75 23.31 2.32
CA GLU A 88 0.51 22.42 3.46
C GLU A 88 1.57 21.31 3.51
N ASP A 89 1.67 20.62 4.62
CA ASP A 89 2.47 19.39 4.73
C ASP A 89 1.57 18.22 4.33
N ASN A 90 2.05 17.42 3.39
CA ASN A 90 1.27 16.33 2.82
C ASN A 90 1.90 14.98 3.13
N TYR A 91 1.06 14.04 3.53
CA TYR A 91 1.44 12.68 3.81
C TYR A 91 0.69 11.75 2.87
N TYR A 92 1.44 10.86 2.24
CA TYR A 92 0.93 10.01 1.18
C TYR A 92 1.22 8.54 1.44
N ARG A 93 0.43 7.69 0.78
CA ARG A 93 0.67 6.26 0.68
C ARG A 93 0.49 5.82 -0.76
N LEU A 94 1.50 5.13 -1.31
CA LEU A 94 1.43 4.49 -2.62
C LEU A 94 1.05 3.02 -2.44
N ILE A 95 -0.02 2.61 -3.11
CA ILE A 95 -0.44 1.21 -3.17
C ILE A 95 -0.52 0.80 -4.63
N MET A 96 0.03 -0.35 -4.94
CA MET A 96 -0.07 -0.94 -6.27
C MET A 96 -0.73 -2.31 -6.18
N ASP A 97 -1.90 -2.44 -6.77
CA ASP A 97 -2.65 -3.68 -6.81
C ASP A 97 -2.55 -4.31 -8.20
N LYS A 98 -2.19 -5.58 -8.25
CA LYS A 98 -2.18 -6.38 -9.47
C LYS A 98 -3.50 -7.15 -9.58
N GLN A 99 -4.24 -6.86 -10.62
CA GLN A 99 -5.48 -7.54 -10.94
C GLN A 99 -5.29 -8.39 -12.20
N MET A 100 -5.42 -9.69 -12.07
CA MET A 100 -5.31 -10.61 -13.20
C MET A 100 -6.65 -11.26 -13.48
N THR A 101 -7.09 -11.21 -14.73
CA THR A 101 -8.23 -11.99 -15.18
C THR A 101 -7.71 -13.25 -15.87
N VAL A 102 -7.96 -14.39 -15.27
CA VAL A 102 -7.57 -15.72 -15.79
C VAL A 102 -8.80 -16.47 -16.24
N LYS A 103 -8.66 -17.29 -17.29
CA LYS A 103 -9.71 -18.21 -17.72
C LYS A 103 -9.33 -19.61 -17.30
N ASP A 104 -10.11 -20.17 -16.41
CA ASP A 104 -9.98 -21.57 -15.97
C ASP A 104 -10.96 -22.44 -16.77
N TYR A 105 -10.51 -23.62 -17.16
CA TYR A 105 -11.37 -24.61 -17.79
C TYR A 105 -12.12 -25.40 -16.72
N ASN A 106 -13.45 -25.39 -16.78
CA ASN A 106 -14.27 -26.20 -15.91
C ASN A 106 -14.50 -27.55 -16.59
N GLU A 107 -13.91 -28.62 -16.05
CA GLU A 107 -14.02 -29.98 -16.59
C GLU A 107 -15.45 -30.53 -16.54
N GLU A 108 -16.26 -30.09 -15.55
CA GLU A 108 -17.63 -30.57 -15.39
C GLU A 108 -18.59 -29.97 -16.44
N THR A 109 -18.39 -28.69 -16.76
CA THR A 109 -19.28 -28.00 -17.73
C THR A 109 -18.71 -27.94 -19.14
N GLY A 110 -17.42 -28.21 -19.32
CA GLY A 110 -16.72 -28.05 -20.59
C GLY A 110 -16.53 -26.59 -21.02
N GLU A 111 -16.75 -25.64 -20.14
CA GLU A 111 -16.68 -24.21 -20.45
C GLU A 111 -15.51 -23.52 -19.75
N PHE A 112 -15.02 -22.44 -20.38
CA PHE A 112 -14.05 -21.56 -19.73
C PHE A 112 -14.76 -20.55 -18.83
N VAL A 113 -14.38 -20.55 -17.55
CA VAL A 113 -14.86 -19.58 -16.56
C VAL A 113 -13.77 -18.56 -16.29
N SER A 114 -14.12 -17.28 -16.40
CA SER A 114 -13.21 -16.18 -16.06
C SER A 114 -13.30 -15.88 -14.58
N ARG A 115 -12.15 -15.82 -13.91
CA ARG A 115 -12.05 -15.31 -12.54
C ARG A 115 -11.02 -14.21 -12.43
N THR A 116 -11.26 -13.28 -11.53
CA THR A 116 -10.34 -12.19 -11.25
C THR A 116 -9.57 -12.48 -9.96
N ILE A 117 -8.26 -12.37 -10.03
CA ILE A 117 -7.34 -12.56 -8.90
C ILE A 117 -6.73 -11.21 -8.58
N HIS A 118 -6.85 -10.78 -7.33
CA HIS A 118 -6.19 -9.59 -6.82
C HIS A 118 -4.95 -9.98 -6.03
N ARG A 119 -3.84 -9.30 -6.28
CA ARG A 119 -2.61 -9.47 -5.50
C ARG A 119 -1.98 -8.11 -5.24
N TYR A 120 -1.53 -7.92 -4.02
CA TYR A 120 -0.68 -6.79 -3.69
C TYR A 120 0.61 -6.88 -4.50
N HIS A 121 0.98 -5.77 -5.11
CA HIS A 121 2.13 -5.68 -6.00
C HIS A 121 3.31 -5.09 -5.24
N PHE A 122 4.26 -5.94 -4.86
CA PHE A 122 5.43 -5.50 -4.12
C PHE A 122 6.36 -4.66 -5.00
N ILE A 123 6.86 -3.58 -4.44
CA ILE A 123 7.86 -2.72 -5.06
C ILE A 123 9.24 -3.30 -4.72
N SER A 124 9.97 -3.80 -5.74
CA SER A 124 11.28 -4.43 -5.55
C SER A 124 12.41 -3.42 -5.38
N ARG A 125 12.29 -2.25 -6.02
CA ARG A 125 13.18 -1.12 -5.84
C ARG A 125 12.37 0.12 -5.54
N GLU A 126 12.80 0.82 -4.52
CA GLU A 126 12.06 1.96 -4.01
C GLU A 126 12.72 3.26 -4.48
N ASP A 127 11.89 4.24 -4.73
CA ASP A 127 12.32 5.62 -5.01
C ASP A 127 12.88 6.28 -3.75
N ILE A 128 13.78 7.25 -3.93
CA ILE A 128 14.40 8.01 -2.84
C ILE A 128 13.39 8.67 -1.89
N VAL A 129 12.21 8.99 -2.37
CA VAL A 129 11.10 9.53 -1.57
C VAL A 129 10.52 8.44 -0.66
N LEU A 130 10.46 7.20 -1.13
CA LEU A 130 9.98 6.05 -0.35
C LEU A 130 11.01 5.54 0.66
N THR A 131 12.28 5.87 0.49
CA THR A 131 13.38 5.41 1.35
C THR A 131 13.91 6.48 2.29
N ASP A 132 13.23 7.63 2.42
CA ASP A 132 13.70 8.79 3.18
C ASP A 132 15.10 9.28 2.75
N GLY A 133 15.47 9.02 1.50
CA GLY A 133 16.77 9.39 0.95
C GLY A 133 17.88 8.39 1.20
N GLN A 134 17.57 7.25 1.78
CA GLN A 134 18.53 6.16 1.90
C GLN A 134 18.65 5.41 0.56
N PRO A 135 19.86 5.07 0.11
CA PRO A 135 20.01 4.21 -1.05
C PRO A 135 19.47 2.82 -0.73
N THR A 136 18.66 2.27 -1.61
CA THR A 136 18.29 0.85 -1.52
C THR A 136 19.43 0.00 -2.02
N ASN A 137 20.07 -0.75 -1.14
CA ASN A 137 21.02 -1.78 -1.51
C ASN A 137 20.30 -3.06 -1.93
N SER A 138 19.40 -2.94 -2.92
CA SER A 138 18.65 -4.10 -3.41
C SER A 138 19.51 -5.14 -4.14
N ASP A 139 20.79 -4.84 -4.38
CA ASP A 139 21.69 -5.71 -5.12
C ASP A 139 22.65 -6.52 -4.25
N ASP A 140 22.75 -6.19 -2.97
CA ASP A 140 23.65 -6.90 -2.06
C ASP A 140 22.86 -7.71 -1.02
N GLU A 141 22.65 -8.99 -1.30
CA GLU A 141 22.48 -10.02 -0.27
C GLU A 141 23.80 -10.23 0.50
N ASP A 142 24.85 -9.53 0.14
CA ASP A 142 26.12 -9.53 0.84
C ASP A 142 26.05 -8.49 1.95
N ASN A 143 25.56 -8.94 3.12
CA ASN A 143 25.95 -8.46 4.46
C ASN A 143 26.41 -7.00 4.54
N GLY A 144 25.65 -6.08 3.96
CA GLY A 144 25.80 -4.69 4.27
C GLY A 144 25.51 -4.53 5.76
N MET A 145 26.47 -4.02 6.51
CA MET A 145 26.42 -3.82 7.97
C MET A 145 25.24 -2.92 8.43
N PHE A 146 24.33 -2.58 7.50
CA PHE A 146 23.15 -1.76 7.72
C PHE A 146 22.00 -2.28 6.85
N ASP A 147 21.15 -3.09 7.45
CA ASP A 147 19.86 -3.44 6.86
C ASP A 147 19.02 -2.17 6.72
N THR A 148 18.64 -1.84 5.51
CA THR A 148 17.74 -0.71 5.26
C THR A 148 16.31 -1.11 5.58
N VAL A 149 15.60 -0.25 6.30
CA VAL A 149 14.18 -0.43 6.59
C VAL A 149 13.39 -0.41 5.29
N LYS A 150 12.73 -1.52 4.97
CA LYS A 150 11.85 -1.60 3.79
C LYS A 150 10.57 -0.83 4.04
N ASN A 151 10.16 -0.01 3.08
CA ASN A 151 8.89 0.71 3.13
C ASN A 151 7.74 -0.18 2.61
N ILE A 152 7.34 -1.16 3.41
CA ILE A 152 6.31 -2.16 3.08
C ILE A 152 4.94 -1.48 2.89
N TYR A 153 4.68 -0.44 3.68
CA TYR A 153 3.39 0.26 3.65
C TYR A 153 3.31 1.36 2.59
N GLY A 154 4.42 1.66 1.88
CA GLY A 154 4.47 2.63 0.80
C GLY A 154 4.19 4.07 1.22
N VAL A 155 4.56 4.44 2.46
CA VAL A 155 4.30 5.76 3.03
C VAL A 155 5.44 6.74 2.77
N PHE A 156 5.11 7.99 2.46
CA PHE A 156 6.07 9.07 2.22
C PHE A 156 5.43 10.43 2.47
N ASP A 157 6.25 11.46 2.63
CA ASP A 157 5.83 12.84 2.73
C ASP A 157 6.31 13.68 1.54
N ASP A 158 5.87 14.93 1.47
CA ASP A 158 6.20 15.86 0.40
C ASP A 158 7.51 16.64 0.61
N SER A 159 8.26 16.38 1.66
CA SER A 159 9.43 17.17 2.06
C SER A 159 10.45 17.38 0.93
N ARG A 160 10.57 16.42 0.01
CA ARG A 160 11.51 16.45 -1.11
C ARG A 160 10.96 17.07 -2.38
N PHE A 161 9.66 17.31 -2.48
CA PHE A 161 9.02 17.85 -3.69
C PHE A 161 7.88 18.83 -3.38
N LYS A 162 7.92 19.43 -2.21
CA LYS A 162 6.89 20.35 -1.72
C LYS A 162 6.59 21.47 -2.72
N ASN A 163 5.30 21.68 -2.99
CA ASN A 163 4.76 22.66 -3.94
C ASN A 163 5.15 22.41 -5.42
N THR A 164 5.62 21.21 -5.76
CA THR A 164 6.04 20.89 -7.14
C THR A 164 5.46 19.58 -7.63
N SER A 165 5.78 19.21 -8.85
CA SER A 165 5.53 17.87 -9.38
C SER A 165 6.78 17.01 -9.20
N TYR A 166 6.57 15.73 -8.97
CA TYR A 166 7.62 14.75 -8.80
C TYR A 166 7.32 13.50 -9.63
N THR A 167 8.36 12.95 -10.27
CA THR A 167 8.25 11.67 -10.99
C THR A 167 8.89 10.57 -10.15
N MET A 168 8.06 9.83 -9.46
CA MET A 168 8.47 8.68 -8.68
C MET A 168 8.80 7.50 -9.59
N THR A 169 9.95 6.86 -9.36
CA THR A 169 10.39 5.71 -10.15
C THR A 169 10.44 4.47 -9.28
N VAL A 170 9.57 3.53 -9.56
CA VAL A 170 9.49 2.26 -8.84
C VAL A 170 9.59 1.09 -9.80
N TYR A 171 10.03 -0.05 -9.28
CA TYR A 171 10.23 -1.27 -10.05
C TYR A 171 9.51 -2.43 -9.39
N ASN A 172 8.94 -3.28 -10.19
CA ASN A 172 8.46 -4.56 -9.73
C ASN A 172 9.01 -5.67 -10.62
N GLN A 173 9.43 -6.75 -10.00
CA GLN A 173 9.79 -7.94 -10.74
C GLN A 173 8.53 -8.45 -11.43
N THR A 174 8.56 -8.48 -12.75
CA THR A 174 7.51 -9.16 -13.49
C THR A 174 7.89 -10.61 -13.59
N ASP A 175 7.15 -11.46 -12.91
CA ASP A 175 6.99 -12.82 -13.38
C ASP A 175 6.21 -12.75 -14.69
N ILE A 176 6.90 -12.42 -15.77
CA ILE A 176 6.32 -12.55 -17.12
C ILE A 176 5.92 -14.02 -17.33
N ASP A 177 6.63 -14.93 -16.68
CA ASP A 177 6.27 -16.34 -16.55
C ASP A 177 5.11 -16.60 -15.58
N GLY A 178 4.73 -15.65 -14.74
CA GLY A 178 3.55 -15.72 -13.86
C GLY A 178 2.23 -15.43 -14.56
N PHE A 179 2.23 -15.16 -15.86
CA PHE A 179 1.04 -15.41 -16.66
C PHE A 179 0.88 -16.93 -16.74
N PRO A 180 -0.21 -17.51 -16.18
CA PRO A 180 -0.42 -18.96 -16.24
C PRO A 180 -0.20 -19.44 -17.65
N GLU A 181 0.59 -20.48 -17.83
CA GLU A 181 0.84 -21.10 -19.16
C GLU A 181 -0.45 -21.61 -19.81
N TYR A 182 -1.50 -21.69 -19.03
CA TYR A 182 -2.82 -22.18 -19.38
C TYR A 182 -3.79 -21.01 -19.61
N GLY A 183 -3.82 -20.47 -20.80
CA GLY A 183 -4.88 -19.56 -21.18
C GLY A 183 -4.43 -18.44 -22.12
N THR A 184 -5.02 -18.45 -23.30
CA THR A 184 -4.70 -17.56 -24.42
C THR A 184 -5.16 -16.11 -24.24
N ASN A 185 -5.81 -15.75 -23.12
CA ASN A 185 -6.29 -14.39 -22.85
C ASN A 185 -6.22 -14.06 -21.35
N VAL A 186 -5.02 -13.87 -20.85
CA VAL A 186 -4.82 -13.29 -19.51
C VAL A 186 -4.67 -11.79 -19.66
N LYS A 187 -5.57 -11.04 -19.06
CA LYS A 187 -5.44 -9.58 -18.92
C LYS A 187 -4.84 -9.29 -17.56
N MET A 188 -3.87 -8.42 -17.51
CA MET A 188 -3.28 -7.92 -16.27
C MET A 188 -3.44 -6.42 -16.20
N ASP A 189 -4.08 -5.96 -15.15
CA ASP A 189 -4.23 -4.55 -14.83
C ASP A 189 -3.43 -4.25 -13.56
N ILE A 190 -2.69 -3.16 -13.58
CA ILE A 190 -2.05 -2.60 -12.39
C ILE A 190 -2.83 -1.35 -12.00
N ILE A 191 -3.37 -1.38 -10.80
CA ILE A 191 -4.10 -0.25 -10.22
C ILE A 191 -3.12 0.47 -9.30
N VAL A 192 -2.69 1.65 -9.72
CA VAL A 192 -1.84 2.54 -8.92
C VAL A 192 -2.75 3.47 -8.14
N ARG A 193 -2.68 3.40 -6.82
CA ARG A 193 -3.48 4.21 -5.90
C ARG A 193 -2.56 5.11 -5.09
N LEU A 194 -2.82 6.40 -5.15
CA LEU A 194 -2.17 7.40 -4.31
C LEU A 194 -3.19 7.87 -3.28
N LEU A 195 -2.90 7.59 -2.03
CA LEU A 195 -3.74 7.98 -0.90
C LEU A 195 -3.12 9.20 -0.22
N SER A 196 -3.96 10.15 0.15
CA SER A 196 -3.62 11.15 1.17
C SER A 196 -4.05 10.59 2.52
N ILE A 197 -3.13 10.55 3.45
CA ILE A 197 -3.32 10.00 4.80
C ILE A 197 -3.08 11.08 5.85
N THR A 198 -3.45 10.81 7.09
CA THR A 198 -3.17 11.74 8.19
C THR A 198 -1.72 11.64 8.65
N GLU A 199 -1.20 12.69 9.26
CA GLU A 199 0.15 12.71 9.85
C GLU A 199 0.33 11.57 10.87
N THR A 200 -0.66 11.34 11.74
CA THR A 200 -0.62 10.27 12.73
C THR A 200 -0.53 8.89 12.08
N GLU A 201 -1.31 8.67 11.02
CA GLU A 201 -1.26 7.42 10.25
C GLU A 201 0.10 7.23 9.57
N TYR A 202 0.66 8.29 8.99
CA TYR A 202 2.00 8.25 8.39
C TYR A 202 3.06 7.79 9.37
N TYR A 203 3.16 8.43 10.54
CA TYR A 203 4.16 8.04 11.54
C TYR A 203 3.89 6.66 12.15
N TYR A 204 2.62 6.27 12.28
CA TYR A 204 2.26 4.92 12.73
C TYR A 204 2.74 3.85 11.74
N LEU A 205 2.49 4.02 10.46
CA LEU A 205 2.93 3.10 9.42
C LEU A 205 4.46 3.09 9.25
N LYS A 206 5.12 4.23 9.46
CA LYS A 206 6.59 4.28 9.53
C LYS A 206 7.16 3.47 10.71
N ALA A 207 6.53 3.56 11.85
CA ALA A 207 6.92 2.75 13.01
C ALA A 207 6.72 1.25 12.73
N LEU A 208 5.63 0.87 12.06
CA LEU A 208 5.41 -0.50 11.64
C LEU A 208 6.47 -0.97 10.62
N ASN A 209 6.82 -0.14 9.63
CA ASN A 209 7.90 -0.48 8.69
C ASN A 209 9.22 -0.81 9.42
N LEU A 210 9.52 -0.11 10.51
CA LEU A 210 10.73 -0.38 11.28
C LEU A 210 10.62 -1.71 12.04
N VAL A 211 9.48 -1.97 12.71
CA VAL A 211 9.26 -3.21 13.48
C VAL A 211 9.22 -4.44 12.56
N ASP A 212 8.59 -4.31 11.40
CA ASP A 212 8.46 -5.40 10.44
C ASP A 212 9.75 -5.60 9.59
N SER A 213 10.79 -4.81 9.85
CA SER A 213 12.07 -4.92 9.16
C SER A 213 13.05 -5.84 9.89
N ASP A 214 13.94 -6.48 9.13
CA ASP A 214 15.03 -7.29 9.69
C ASP A 214 16.05 -6.44 10.49
N ALA A 215 15.97 -5.10 10.37
CA ALA A 215 16.83 -4.16 11.11
C ALA A 215 16.42 -3.96 12.57
N TYR A 216 15.24 -4.42 12.98
CA TYR A 216 14.73 -4.27 14.33
C TYR A 216 14.82 -5.58 15.12
N ASP A 217 15.57 -5.57 16.21
CA ASP A 217 15.67 -6.68 17.16
C ASP A 217 15.15 -6.21 18.53
N GLU A 218 14.04 -6.76 18.98
CA GLU A 218 13.40 -6.41 20.25
C GLU A 218 14.33 -6.64 21.47
N THR A 219 15.34 -7.48 21.32
CA THR A 219 16.28 -7.78 22.43
C THR A 219 17.39 -6.75 22.57
N ILE A 220 17.68 -6.00 21.52
CA ILE A 220 18.80 -5.05 21.44
C ILE A 220 18.32 -3.61 21.36
N ASN A 221 17.21 -3.38 20.63
CA ASN A 221 16.70 -2.04 20.38
C ASN A 221 15.74 -1.56 21.46
N GLU A 222 15.68 -0.24 21.65
CA GLU A 222 14.68 0.34 22.51
C GLU A 222 13.26 0.09 21.98
N PRO A 223 12.26 -0.11 22.86
CA PRO A 223 10.88 -0.29 22.42
C PRO A 223 10.37 0.88 21.59
N ILE A 224 9.81 0.58 20.43
CA ILE A 224 9.25 1.61 19.54
C ILE A 224 7.93 2.12 20.12
N LYS A 225 7.83 3.42 20.27
CA LYS A 225 6.59 4.08 20.66
C LYS A 225 5.74 4.36 19.41
N TYR A 226 4.63 3.63 19.27
CA TYR A 226 3.67 3.90 18.22
C TYR A 226 2.89 5.19 18.49
N PRO A 227 2.75 6.08 17.49
CA PRO A 227 1.80 7.17 17.58
C PRO A 227 0.38 6.64 17.79
N SER A 228 -0.40 7.32 18.61
CA SER A 228 -1.80 6.95 18.85
C SER A 228 -2.66 8.20 18.85
N ASN A 229 -3.81 8.14 18.23
CA ASN A 229 -4.86 9.15 18.33
C ASN A 229 -6.10 8.62 19.07
N VAL A 230 -5.96 7.45 19.72
CA VAL A 230 -7.02 6.83 20.52
C VAL A 230 -6.91 7.25 21.98
N HIS A 231 -7.97 7.81 22.52
CA HIS A 231 -8.12 8.17 23.92
C HIS A 231 -8.82 7.03 24.67
N GLY A 232 -8.31 6.69 25.84
CA GLY A 232 -8.85 5.59 26.66
C GLY A 232 -8.52 4.19 26.14
N GLY A 233 -7.61 4.07 25.15
CA GLY A 233 -7.20 2.82 24.55
C GLY A 233 -5.85 2.94 23.87
N ILE A 234 -5.46 1.89 23.15
CA ILE A 234 -4.24 1.82 22.34
C ILE A 234 -4.64 1.58 20.88
N GLY A 235 -3.94 2.23 19.96
CA GLY A 235 -4.12 2.03 18.54
C GLY A 235 -4.18 3.33 17.75
N MET A 236 -4.52 3.22 16.50
CA MET A 236 -4.64 4.34 15.58
C MET A 236 -5.88 4.18 14.69
N ILE A 237 -6.65 5.24 14.56
CA ILE A 237 -7.71 5.36 13.57
C ILE A 237 -7.19 6.23 12.44
N GLY A 238 -7.14 5.65 11.24
CA GLY A 238 -6.78 6.34 10.01
C GLY A 238 -8.00 6.58 9.13
N ILE A 239 -7.92 7.60 8.31
CA ILE A 239 -8.86 7.88 7.23
C ILE A 239 -8.08 8.44 6.05
N SER A 240 -8.41 8.01 4.85
CA SER A 240 -7.72 8.44 3.64
C SER A 240 -8.68 8.89 2.56
N THR A 241 -8.18 9.72 1.68
CA THR A 241 -8.78 10.01 0.38
C THR A 241 -7.83 9.53 -0.71
N GLU A 242 -8.35 9.13 -1.86
CA GLU A 242 -7.49 8.55 -2.89
C GLU A 242 -7.75 9.11 -4.29
N THR A 243 -6.73 9.03 -5.11
CA THR A 243 -6.80 9.04 -6.56
C THR A 243 -6.16 7.75 -7.09
N SER A 244 -6.68 7.23 -8.19
CA SER A 244 -6.16 5.99 -8.77
C SER A 244 -6.04 6.07 -10.29
N LYS A 245 -5.11 5.32 -10.84
CA LYS A 245 -4.92 5.15 -12.28
C LYS A 245 -4.68 3.68 -12.61
N ILE A 246 -5.34 3.18 -13.64
CA ILE A 246 -5.23 1.80 -14.10
C ILE A 246 -4.30 1.75 -15.30
N ILE A 247 -3.36 0.80 -15.28
CA ILE A 247 -2.47 0.49 -16.39
C ILE A 247 -2.79 -0.90 -16.87
N HIS A 248 -3.06 -1.03 -18.16
CA HIS A 248 -3.24 -2.32 -18.82
C HIS A 248 -1.89 -2.83 -19.29
N ILE A 249 -1.49 -4.00 -18.81
CA ILE A 249 -0.26 -4.66 -19.21
C ILE A 249 -0.61 -5.76 -20.22
N GLU A 250 -0.13 -5.58 -21.42
CA GLU A 250 -0.29 -6.59 -22.47
C GLU A 250 0.84 -7.63 -22.38
N LYS A 251 0.49 -8.89 -22.58
CA LYS A 251 1.49 -9.95 -22.68
C LYS A 251 2.39 -9.67 -23.88
N PRO A 252 3.72 -9.65 -23.70
CA PRO A 252 4.61 -9.55 -24.85
C PRO A 252 4.31 -10.66 -25.85
N GLN A 253 4.06 -10.31 -27.08
CA GLN A 253 3.95 -11.30 -28.17
C GLN A 253 5.34 -11.92 -28.34
N ARG A 254 5.42 -13.24 -28.22
CA ARG A 254 6.64 -14.01 -28.50
C ARG A 254 6.88 -14.09 -30.00
#